data_e77afd15752727e3ff461d6c0caa4425
#
_entry.id   e77afd15752727e3ff461d6c0caa4425
#
_cell.length_a   1.000
_cell.length_b   1.000
_cell.length_c   1.000
_cell.angle_alpha   90.00
_cell.angle_beta   90.00
_cell.angle_gamma   90.00
#
_symmetry.space_group_name_H-M   'P 1'
#
loop_
_entity.id
_entity.type
_entity.pdbx_description
1 polymer ?
#
loop_
_entity_poly.entity_id
_entity_poly.type
_entity_poly.pdbx_seq_one_letter_code
_entity_poly.pdbx_strand_id
1 'polypeptide(L)'
;HMVLQQNAEITLWGWGNPLEKVHVSSSWADKVYESETDNYGNWKVILATPPAGGPYSISIEGQNEITLNDVLIGEVWLCSGQSNMAWSAASGITDAASEIAKATVPELRFFRVEKRAADHPQMDVVGKWEVCTPGSMQYFSAVAYFFGKELTGKLMVPVGLILSAWGGTP
;
A
#
# COMPACT_ATOMS: atom_id res chain seq x y z
N HIS A 1 -2.39 5.54 5.58
CA HIS A 1 -2.36 6.09 4.21
C HIS A 1 -2.39 5.02 3.12
N MET A 2 -2.83 3.77 3.44
CA MET A 2 -2.85 2.69 2.44
C MET A 2 -3.99 2.84 1.43
N VAL A 3 -3.83 2.20 0.26
CA VAL A 3 -4.93 1.95 -0.67
C VAL A 3 -5.14 0.44 -0.75
N LEU A 4 -6.41 0.02 -0.71
CA LEU A 4 -6.84 -1.36 -0.91
C LEU A 4 -7.58 -1.46 -2.24
N GLN A 5 -7.46 -2.62 -2.92
CA GLN A 5 -8.16 -2.86 -4.18
C GLN A 5 -9.68 -2.81 -3.99
N GLN A 6 -10.39 -2.06 -4.84
CA GLN A 6 -11.85 -1.96 -4.82
C GLN A 6 -12.53 -3.23 -5.36
N ASN A 7 -13.78 -3.48 -4.93
CA ASN A 7 -14.63 -4.59 -5.40
C ASN A 7 -13.92 -5.94 -5.37
N ALA A 8 -13.13 -6.20 -4.32
CA ALA A 8 -12.28 -7.37 -4.20
C ALA A 8 -12.40 -8.03 -2.83
N GLU A 9 -11.97 -9.26 -2.74
CA GLU A 9 -11.65 -9.89 -1.48
C GLU A 9 -10.17 -9.70 -1.19
N ILE A 10 -9.85 -9.04 -0.08
CA ILE A 10 -8.48 -8.80 0.36
C ILE A 10 -8.16 -9.65 1.59
N THR A 11 -6.95 -10.14 1.67
CA THR A 11 -6.45 -10.81 2.87
C THR A 11 -5.76 -9.80 3.77
N LEU A 12 -6.28 -9.64 5.00
CA LEU A 12 -5.58 -8.97 6.09
C LEU A 12 -4.99 -10.04 6.99
N TRP A 13 -3.75 -9.87 7.42
CA TRP A 13 -3.02 -10.85 8.21
C TRP A 13 -2.06 -10.17 9.17
N GLY A 14 -1.58 -10.92 10.15
CA GLY A 14 -0.62 -10.44 11.12
C GLY A 14 -0.23 -11.51 12.12
N TRP A 15 0.35 -11.05 13.21
CA TRP A 15 0.83 -11.91 14.30
C TRP A 15 0.21 -11.49 15.63
N GLY A 16 0.06 -12.45 16.51
CA GLY A 16 -0.39 -12.29 17.89
C GLY A 16 0.20 -13.41 18.75
N ASN A 17 -0.28 -13.54 19.99
CA ASN A 17 0.10 -14.68 20.81
C ASN A 17 -0.57 -15.97 20.30
N PRO A 18 0.02 -17.15 20.50
CA PRO A 18 -0.62 -18.41 20.12
C PRO A 18 -2.03 -18.55 20.72
N LEU A 19 -2.98 -19.00 19.89
CA LEU A 19 -4.41 -19.19 20.24
C LEU A 19 -5.12 -17.91 20.68
N GLU A 20 -4.62 -16.76 20.29
CA GLU A 20 -5.26 -15.47 20.54
C GLU A 20 -6.43 -15.28 19.58
N LYS A 21 -7.58 -14.82 20.11
CA LYS A 21 -8.72 -14.43 19.30
C LYS A 21 -8.50 -13.01 18.78
N VAL A 22 -8.64 -12.83 17.48
CA VAL A 22 -8.48 -11.56 16.79
C VAL A 22 -9.79 -11.20 16.10
N HIS A 23 -10.30 -10.00 16.38
CA HIS A 23 -11.47 -9.43 15.73
C HIS A 23 -11.04 -8.31 14.82
N VAL A 24 -11.53 -8.30 13.59
CA VAL A 24 -11.24 -7.26 12.61
C VAL A 24 -12.55 -6.64 12.16
N SER A 25 -12.65 -5.34 12.26
CA SER A 25 -13.77 -4.54 11.76
C SER A 25 -13.29 -3.45 10.84
N SER A 26 -14.17 -2.93 10.01
CA SER A 26 -13.89 -1.84 9.10
C SER A 26 -15.00 -0.80 9.13
N SER A 27 -14.67 0.47 8.91
CA SER A 27 -15.67 1.54 8.91
C SER A 27 -16.56 1.57 7.66
N TRP A 28 -16.34 0.70 6.68
CA TRP A 28 -17.18 0.60 5.49
C TRP A 28 -18.23 -0.52 5.55
N ALA A 29 -18.22 -1.35 6.62
CA ALA A 29 -19.18 -2.44 6.77
C ALA A 29 -19.44 -2.73 8.25
N ASP A 30 -20.69 -3.08 8.58
CA ASP A 30 -21.11 -3.46 9.94
C ASP A 30 -20.76 -4.93 10.27
N LYS A 31 -19.71 -5.46 9.65
CA LYS A 31 -19.29 -6.85 9.82
C LYS A 31 -18.01 -6.93 10.63
N VAL A 32 -18.02 -7.79 11.66
CA VAL A 32 -16.81 -8.19 12.39
C VAL A 32 -16.35 -9.54 11.84
N TYR A 33 -15.08 -9.62 11.50
CA TYR A 33 -14.40 -10.84 11.07
C TYR A 33 -13.60 -11.38 12.24
N GLU A 34 -13.68 -12.69 12.46
CA GLU A 34 -13.00 -13.37 13.55
C GLU A 34 -11.94 -14.31 13.02
N SER A 35 -10.81 -14.37 13.69
CA SER A 35 -9.73 -15.32 13.48
C SER A 35 -9.14 -15.73 14.80
N GLU A 36 -8.54 -16.90 14.85
CA GLU A 36 -7.69 -17.34 15.97
C GLU A 36 -6.28 -17.55 15.41
N THR A 37 -5.27 -17.09 16.14
CA THR A 37 -3.88 -17.30 15.74
C THR A 37 -3.54 -18.79 15.86
N ASP A 38 -2.71 -19.26 14.95
CA ASP A 38 -2.15 -20.61 15.03
C ASP A 38 -1.10 -20.73 16.15
N ASN A 39 -0.50 -21.91 16.29
CA ASN A 39 0.56 -22.17 17.30
C ASN A 39 1.83 -21.34 17.08
N TYR A 40 1.99 -20.72 15.90
CA TYR A 40 3.09 -19.81 15.55
C TYR A 40 2.71 -18.34 15.69
N GLY A 41 1.48 -18.08 16.11
CA GLY A 41 0.94 -16.73 16.27
C GLY A 41 0.41 -16.07 15.00
N ASN A 42 0.31 -16.77 13.87
CA ASN A 42 -0.19 -16.18 12.62
C ASN A 42 -1.71 -16.16 12.61
N TRP A 43 -2.28 -15.08 12.14
CA TRP A 43 -3.72 -14.95 11.85
C TRP A 43 -3.97 -14.35 10.47
N LYS A 44 -5.14 -14.61 9.92
CA LYS A 44 -5.62 -13.98 8.68
C LYS A 44 -7.14 -13.94 8.62
N VAL A 45 -7.67 -12.90 7.99
CA VAL A 45 -9.09 -12.77 7.62
C VAL A 45 -9.21 -12.32 6.17
N ILE A 46 -10.35 -12.62 5.55
CA ILE A 46 -10.67 -12.14 4.20
C ILE A 46 -11.79 -11.11 4.33
N LEU A 47 -11.50 -9.87 3.90
CA LEU A 47 -12.44 -8.75 3.90
C LEU A 47 -12.88 -8.44 2.48
N ALA A 48 -14.18 -8.24 2.27
CA ALA A 48 -14.70 -7.67 1.04
C ALA A 48 -14.55 -6.14 1.07
N THR A 49 -14.03 -5.57 0.00
CA THR A 49 -13.93 -4.12 -0.19
C THR A 49 -15.07 -3.59 -1.05
N PRO A 50 -15.64 -2.43 -0.72
CA PRO A 50 -16.67 -1.76 -1.52
C PRO A 50 -16.05 -1.13 -2.81
N PRO A 51 -16.86 -0.46 -3.64
CA PRO A 51 -16.37 0.47 -4.66
C PRO A 51 -15.47 1.55 -4.07
N ALA A 52 -14.67 2.18 -4.95
CA ALA A 52 -13.71 3.21 -4.57
C ALA A 52 -14.30 4.30 -3.66
N GLY A 53 -13.52 4.71 -2.68
CA GLY A 53 -13.92 5.73 -1.70
C GLY A 53 -12.97 5.82 -0.51
N GLY A 54 -13.43 6.46 0.54
CA GLY A 54 -12.70 6.70 1.78
C GLY A 54 -12.58 8.20 2.11
N PRO A 55 -11.82 8.56 3.15
CA PRO A 55 -10.99 7.66 3.95
C PRO A 55 -11.78 6.80 4.94
N TYR A 56 -11.33 5.59 5.12
CA TYR A 56 -11.87 4.58 6.04
C TYR A 56 -10.85 4.24 7.14
N SER A 57 -11.31 3.44 8.11
CA SER A 57 -10.46 2.84 9.13
C SER A 57 -10.69 1.33 9.22
N ILE A 58 -9.68 0.61 9.70
CA ILE A 58 -9.75 -0.79 10.08
C ILE A 58 -9.29 -0.90 11.52
N SER A 59 -10.11 -1.52 12.38
CA SER A 59 -9.75 -1.88 13.76
C SER A 59 -9.41 -3.36 13.83
N ILE A 60 -8.33 -3.67 14.53
CA ILE A 60 -7.84 -5.01 14.79
C ILE A 60 -7.72 -5.14 16.30
N GLU A 61 -8.55 -5.98 16.90
CA GLU A 61 -8.66 -6.16 18.34
C GLU A 61 -8.25 -7.58 18.71
N GLY A 62 -7.24 -7.69 19.56
CA GLY A 62 -6.76 -8.90 20.20
C GLY A 62 -6.45 -8.60 21.67
N GLN A 63 -5.30 -9.03 22.17
CA GLN A 63 -4.81 -8.60 23.49
C GLN A 63 -4.40 -7.11 23.49
N ASN A 64 -4.14 -6.55 22.32
CA ASN A 64 -3.97 -5.12 22.07
C ASN A 64 -4.95 -4.68 20.97
N GLU A 65 -5.04 -3.38 20.77
CA GLU A 65 -5.82 -2.77 19.69
C GLU A 65 -4.91 -2.01 18.74
N ILE A 66 -5.13 -2.20 17.44
CA ILE A 66 -4.46 -1.47 16.37
C ILE A 66 -5.52 -0.87 15.46
N THR A 67 -5.48 0.45 15.26
CA THR A 67 -6.33 1.12 14.28
C THR A 67 -5.51 1.62 13.11
N LEU A 68 -5.85 1.14 11.91
CA LEU A 68 -5.31 1.63 10.65
C LEU A 68 -6.23 2.75 10.13
N ASN A 69 -5.72 3.96 10.11
CA ASN A 69 -6.46 5.15 9.67
C ASN A 69 -6.06 5.57 8.26
N ASP A 70 -6.92 6.41 7.65
CA ASP A 70 -6.72 6.97 6.31
C ASP A 70 -6.50 5.85 5.27
N VAL A 71 -7.39 4.86 5.29
CA VAL A 71 -7.45 3.78 4.31
C VAL A 71 -8.33 4.23 3.15
N LEU A 72 -7.78 4.29 1.96
CA LEU A 72 -8.53 4.52 0.73
C LEU A 72 -8.82 3.20 0.03
N ILE A 73 -9.91 3.16 -0.71
CA ILE A 73 -10.27 2.02 -1.57
C ILE A 73 -10.27 2.52 -3.01
N GLY A 74 -9.56 1.81 -3.89
CA GLY A 74 -9.36 2.21 -5.28
C GLY A 74 -8.59 1.16 -6.07
N GLU A 75 -7.73 1.58 -6.95
CA GLU A 75 -6.88 0.71 -7.76
C GLU A 75 -5.50 0.53 -7.12
N VAL A 76 -5.01 -0.71 -7.07
CA VAL A 76 -3.66 -1.01 -6.55
C VAL A 76 -2.81 -1.66 -7.62
N TRP A 77 -1.62 -1.10 -7.85
CA TRP A 77 -0.70 -1.54 -8.89
C TRP A 77 0.68 -1.89 -8.34
N LEU A 78 1.20 -3.05 -8.72
CA LEU A 78 2.58 -3.44 -8.44
C LEU A 78 3.49 -2.92 -9.56
N CYS A 79 4.43 -2.05 -9.20
CA CYS A 79 5.43 -1.46 -10.07
C CYS A 79 6.76 -2.19 -9.85
N SER A 80 7.01 -3.23 -10.63
CA SER A 80 8.18 -4.09 -10.50
C SER A 80 9.13 -3.94 -11.68
N GLY A 81 10.38 -4.32 -11.49
CA GLY A 81 11.43 -4.30 -12.50
C GLY A 81 12.78 -3.88 -11.95
N GLN A 82 13.64 -3.41 -12.85
CA GLN A 82 15.00 -2.98 -12.49
C GLN A 82 15.20 -1.46 -12.66
N SER A 83 16.34 -1.03 -13.20
CA SER A 83 16.81 0.35 -13.21
C SER A 83 15.78 1.36 -13.78
N ASN A 84 15.12 1.07 -14.88
CA ASN A 84 14.14 1.99 -15.47
C ASN A 84 12.92 2.19 -14.55
N MET A 85 12.41 1.13 -13.93
CA MET A 85 11.33 1.24 -12.95
C MET A 85 11.81 1.87 -11.64
N ALA A 86 13.06 1.65 -11.24
CA ALA A 86 13.63 2.24 -10.03
C ALA A 86 14.05 3.72 -10.20
N TRP A 87 14.08 4.24 -11.42
CA TRP A 87 14.51 5.61 -11.72
C TRP A 87 13.57 6.64 -11.12
N SER A 88 14.10 7.51 -10.26
CA SER A 88 13.32 8.54 -9.58
C SER A 88 13.45 9.92 -10.23
N ALA A 89 12.55 10.84 -9.90
CA ALA A 89 12.64 12.23 -10.35
C ALA A 89 13.93 12.88 -9.87
N ALA A 90 14.42 12.58 -8.67
CA ALA A 90 15.69 13.06 -8.14
C ALA A 90 16.90 12.52 -8.92
N SER A 91 16.77 11.41 -9.64
CA SER A 91 17.82 10.87 -10.50
C SER A 91 17.91 11.59 -11.87
N GLY A 92 16.96 12.49 -12.15
CA GLY A 92 16.90 13.33 -13.35
C GLY A 92 15.81 12.87 -14.32
N ILE A 93 14.80 13.71 -14.49
CA ILE A 93 13.78 13.65 -15.53
C ILE A 93 13.65 15.03 -16.16
N THR A 94 13.04 15.12 -17.34
CA THR A 94 12.74 16.40 -17.96
C THR A 94 11.84 17.22 -17.02
N ASP A 95 12.19 18.48 -16.82
CA ASP A 95 11.47 19.42 -15.93
C ASP A 95 11.28 18.93 -14.48
N ALA A 96 12.23 18.15 -13.94
CA ALA A 96 12.17 17.52 -12.62
C ALA A 96 11.70 18.49 -11.52
N ALA A 97 12.30 19.69 -11.43
CA ALA A 97 11.96 20.66 -10.39
C ALA A 97 10.47 21.09 -10.45
N SER A 98 9.95 21.32 -11.65
CA SER A 98 8.55 21.70 -11.88
C SER A 98 7.60 20.55 -11.56
N GLU A 99 7.93 19.32 -12.00
CA GLU A 99 7.08 18.14 -11.75
C GLU A 99 7.07 17.77 -10.26
N ILE A 100 8.21 17.82 -9.58
CA ILE A 100 8.28 17.60 -8.14
C ILE A 100 7.44 18.65 -7.40
N ALA A 101 7.60 19.94 -7.71
CA ALA A 101 6.87 21.00 -7.02
C ALA A 101 5.34 20.88 -7.15
N LYS A 102 4.84 20.32 -8.26
CA LYS A 102 3.41 20.10 -8.55
C LYS A 102 2.86 18.79 -8.01
N ALA A 103 3.70 17.90 -7.45
CA ALA A 103 3.31 16.56 -7.04
C ALA A 103 2.51 16.55 -5.73
N THR A 104 1.30 17.12 -5.76
CA THR A 104 0.36 17.09 -4.64
C THR A 104 -0.93 16.44 -5.13
N VAL A 105 -1.04 15.11 -4.93
CA VAL A 105 -2.18 14.30 -5.36
C VAL A 105 -2.62 13.42 -4.18
N PRO A 106 -3.56 13.88 -3.36
CA PRO A 106 -3.95 13.18 -2.12
C PRO A 106 -4.51 11.77 -2.34
N GLU A 107 -5.10 11.50 -3.49
CA GLU A 107 -5.66 10.20 -3.88
C GLU A 107 -4.59 9.23 -4.42
N LEU A 108 -3.39 9.71 -4.71
CA LEU A 108 -2.26 8.87 -5.13
C LEU A 108 -1.38 8.55 -3.93
N ARG A 109 -1.16 7.27 -3.68
CA ARG A 109 -0.39 6.77 -2.54
C ARG A 109 0.74 5.88 -3.01
N PHE A 110 1.85 5.94 -2.29
CA PHE A 110 3.07 5.22 -2.58
C PHE A 110 3.42 4.24 -1.47
N PHE A 111 3.77 3.02 -1.82
CA PHE A 111 4.42 2.07 -0.94
C PHE A 111 5.73 1.65 -1.58
N ARG A 112 6.84 1.91 -0.92
CA ARG A 112 8.15 1.46 -1.39
C ARG A 112 8.60 0.27 -0.57
N VAL A 113 8.80 -0.86 -1.24
CA VAL A 113 9.42 -2.05 -0.64
C VAL A 113 10.91 -1.77 -0.43
N GLU A 114 11.39 -1.95 0.79
CA GLU A 114 12.82 -1.83 1.09
C GLU A 114 13.60 -2.95 0.37
N LYS A 115 14.73 -2.57 -0.21
CA LYS A 115 15.60 -3.50 -0.92
C LYS A 115 16.29 -4.42 0.06
N ARG A 116 15.98 -5.71 0.01
CA ARG A 116 16.57 -6.73 0.88
C ARG A 116 16.81 -8.02 0.09
N ALA A 117 18.05 -8.50 0.11
CA ALA A 117 18.36 -9.83 -0.40
C ALA A 117 17.99 -10.89 0.64
N ALA A 118 17.43 -12.01 0.18
CA ALA A 118 17.08 -13.15 1.02
C ALA A 118 17.26 -14.45 0.23
N ASP A 119 17.67 -15.53 0.91
CA ASP A 119 17.91 -16.83 0.28
C ASP A 119 16.61 -17.58 -0.05
N HIS A 120 15.48 -17.14 0.52
CA HIS A 120 14.17 -17.74 0.32
C HIS A 120 13.06 -16.66 0.43
N PRO A 121 11.86 -16.93 -0.10
CA PRO A 121 10.73 -16.02 0.02
C PRO A 121 10.44 -15.63 1.47
N GLN A 122 10.21 -14.34 1.71
CA GLN A 122 9.88 -13.80 3.02
C GLN A 122 8.37 -13.62 3.16
N MET A 123 7.86 -13.74 4.39
CA MET A 123 6.43 -13.57 4.69
C MET A 123 6.04 -12.10 4.83
N ASP A 124 7.01 -11.20 4.97
CA ASP A 124 6.78 -9.77 5.19
C ASP A 124 7.82 -8.92 4.46
N VAL A 125 7.50 -7.65 4.28
CA VAL A 125 8.37 -6.64 3.68
C VAL A 125 8.43 -5.40 4.54
N VAL A 126 9.58 -4.76 4.57
CA VAL A 126 9.72 -3.43 5.21
C VAL A 126 9.29 -2.37 4.21
N GLY A 127 8.43 -1.48 4.66
CA GLY A 127 7.92 -0.36 3.86
C GLY A 127 6.84 0.41 4.59
N LYS A 128 6.42 1.51 4.00
CA LYS A 128 5.30 2.32 4.51
C LYS A 128 4.53 2.96 3.37
N TRP A 129 3.24 3.18 3.59
CA TRP A 129 2.41 3.98 2.71
C TRP A 129 2.66 5.48 2.95
N GLU A 130 2.80 6.22 1.88
CA GLU A 130 2.99 7.67 1.88
C GLU A 130 2.02 8.33 0.91
N VAL A 131 1.51 9.50 1.27
CA VAL A 131 0.73 10.36 0.36
C VAL A 131 1.65 10.91 -0.72
N CYS A 132 1.17 11.07 -1.95
CA CYS A 132 1.90 11.75 -3.01
C CYS A 132 2.03 13.23 -2.68
N THR A 133 3.23 13.62 -2.30
CA THR A 133 3.68 14.99 -2.04
C THR A 133 4.99 15.24 -2.79
N PRO A 134 5.44 16.49 -2.93
CA PRO A 134 6.78 16.79 -3.48
C PRO A 134 7.90 15.96 -2.81
N GLY A 135 7.83 15.81 -1.48
CA GLY A 135 8.82 15.07 -0.70
C GLY A 135 8.85 13.58 -0.97
N SER A 136 7.70 12.93 -1.08
CA SER A 136 7.62 11.49 -1.38
C SER A 136 7.86 11.19 -2.85
N MET A 137 7.34 12.02 -3.77
CA MET A 137 7.44 11.83 -5.21
C MET A 137 8.88 11.91 -5.71
N GLN A 138 9.69 12.85 -5.23
CA GLN A 138 11.04 13.07 -5.74
C GLN A 138 11.93 11.82 -5.67
N TYR A 139 11.69 10.93 -4.71
CA TYR A 139 12.44 9.68 -4.52
C TYR A 139 11.66 8.43 -4.92
N PHE A 140 10.44 8.57 -5.40
CA PHE A 140 9.65 7.46 -5.92
C PHE A 140 9.96 7.22 -7.40
N SER A 141 9.52 6.08 -7.96
CA SER A 141 9.63 5.78 -9.39
C SER A 141 8.94 6.86 -10.23
N ALA A 142 9.67 7.50 -11.13
CA ALA A 142 9.09 8.49 -12.02
C ALA A 142 8.08 7.85 -12.99
N VAL A 143 8.40 6.67 -13.54
CA VAL A 143 7.50 5.93 -14.43
C VAL A 143 6.20 5.57 -13.72
N ALA A 144 6.31 5.01 -12.51
CA ALA A 144 5.13 4.66 -11.70
C ALA A 144 4.32 5.92 -11.31
N TYR A 145 4.97 7.01 -10.95
CA TYR A 145 4.30 8.27 -10.63
C TYR A 145 3.47 8.81 -11.80
N PHE A 146 4.06 8.92 -13.00
CA PHE A 146 3.30 9.44 -14.16
C PHE A 146 2.16 8.51 -14.53
N PHE A 147 2.36 7.20 -14.47
CA PHE A 147 1.30 6.22 -14.66
C PHE A 147 0.17 6.40 -13.65
N GLY A 148 0.48 6.45 -12.36
CA GLY A 148 -0.52 6.61 -11.30
C GLY A 148 -1.23 7.95 -11.35
N LYS A 149 -0.52 9.05 -11.65
CA LYS A 149 -1.11 10.39 -11.84
C LYS A 149 -2.14 10.40 -12.97
N GLU A 150 -1.80 9.77 -14.09
CA GLU A 150 -2.71 9.65 -15.24
C GLU A 150 -3.94 8.81 -14.90
N LEU A 151 -3.76 7.68 -14.21
CA LEU A 151 -4.88 6.83 -13.78
C LEU A 151 -5.80 7.54 -12.80
N THR A 152 -5.24 8.19 -11.78
CA THR A 152 -6.03 8.96 -10.80
C THR A 152 -6.89 10.01 -11.50
N GLY A 153 -6.32 10.73 -12.47
CA GLY A 153 -7.03 11.75 -13.24
C GLY A 153 -8.12 11.19 -14.17
N LYS A 154 -7.89 10.03 -14.79
CA LYS A 154 -8.84 9.43 -15.74
C LYS A 154 -9.93 8.62 -15.07
N LEU A 155 -9.60 7.84 -14.04
CA LEU A 155 -10.54 6.96 -13.38
C LEU A 155 -11.30 7.66 -12.26
N MET A 156 -10.78 8.80 -11.76
CA MET A 156 -11.34 9.56 -10.64
C MET A 156 -11.51 8.70 -9.37
N VAL A 157 -10.56 7.78 -9.14
CA VAL A 157 -10.50 6.90 -7.96
C VAL A 157 -9.13 6.96 -7.32
N PRO A 158 -9.01 6.65 -6.02
CA PRO A 158 -7.71 6.51 -5.37
C PRO A 158 -6.84 5.46 -6.07
N VAL A 159 -5.52 5.72 -6.14
CA VAL A 159 -4.54 4.81 -6.73
C VAL A 159 -3.40 4.57 -5.76
N GLY A 160 -3.13 3.30 -5.48
CA GLY A 160 -2.00 2.83 -4.69
C GLY A 160 -0.92 2.22 -5.59
N LEU A 161 0.31 2.69 -5.48
CA LEU A 161 1.45 2.17 -6.22
C LEU A 161 2.43 1.50 -5.28
N ILE A 162 2.66 0.19 -5.48
CA ILE A 162 3.63 -0.59 -4.71
C ILE A 162 4.89 -0.73 -5.55
N LEU A 163 5.96 -0.04 -5.17
CA LEU A 163 7.24 -0.07 -5.87
C LEU A 163 8.11 -1.20 -5.32
N SER A 164 8.34 -2.23 -6.14
CA SER A 164 9.27 -3.32 -5.89
C SER A 164 10.24 -3.43 -7.07
N ALA A 165 11.20 -2.52 -7.13
CA ALA A 165 12.18 -2.45 -8.21
C ALA A 165 13.59 -2.25 -7.67
N TRP A 166 14.56 -2.96 -8.28
CA TRP A 166 15.96 -2.87 -7.88
C TRP A 166 16.86 -2.84 -9.12
N GLY A 167 17.50 -1.69 -9.36
CA GLY A 167 18.45 -1.52 -10.46
C GLY A 167 19.66 -2.44 -10.31
N GLY A 168 20.11 -3.04 -11.43
CA GLY A 168 21.25 -3.95 -11.45
C GLY A 168 20.91 -5.41 -11.13
N THR A 169 19.63 -5.74 -10.98
CA THR A 169 19.17 -7.15 -10.90
C THR A 169 18.94 -7.72 -12.29
N PRO A 170 19.08 -9.06 -12.47
CA PRO A 170 18.80 -9.73 -13.74
C PRO A 170 17.34 -9.59 -14.14
#